data_ec7429ee6c777f6557841453d1b8a426
#
_entry.id   ec7429ee6c777f6557841453d1b8a426
#
_cell.length_a   1.000
_cell.length_b   1.000
_cell.length_c   1.000
_cell.angle_alpha   90.00
_cell.angle_beta   90.00
_cell.angle_gamma   90.00
#
_symmetry.space_group_name_H-M   'P 1'
#
loop_
_entity.id
_entity.type
_entity.pdbx_description
1 polymer ?
#
loop_
_entity_poly.entity_id
_entity_poly.type
_entity_poly.pdbx_seq_one_letter_code
_entity_poly.pdbx_strand_id
1 'polypeptide(L)'
;MEIRHLKLLITISQCGSINSASQRLYISQPSLYNTVKRCEQELGFPVFIRTSKGVKLTEKGEKFIEIAQNIIAEYKKIEALSDTNKTVSISFIYLSYILEALFKFQEQGFLLSDMFRRTDPVEIINDVICQKAHIGVMPVYQGDFNGFAEEIKQYNLQYHMLFEAVQLYVIVSQTHSLAGKKSISISEALEYPLTYYTAVPKKSVFRNIYDSKRPLKVQNRDELFLVLKNNKHFSLLTLTSNSKNPEFCYIPITDNAFKMNVCAIFPSSTALSKQEIELLEFLKNTVHFI
;
A
#
# COMPACT_ATOMS: atom_id res chain seq x y z
N MET A 1 25.25 6.39 -20.14
CA MET A 1 24.01 5.96 -19.44
C MET A 1 23.89 6.70 -18.12
N GLU A 2 22.69 7.17 -17.73
CA GLU A 2 22.45 7.97 -16.51
C GLU A 2 21.64 7.15 -15.49
N ILE A 3 21.68 7.54 -14.21
CA ILE A 3 20.91 6.91 -13.14
C ILE A 3 19.41 6.80 -13.46
N ARG A 4 18.83 7.84 -14.07
CA ARG A 4 17.43 7.80 -14.51
C ARG A 4 17.15 6.69 -15.54
N HIS A 5 18.10 6.38 -16.41
CA HIS A 5 17.95 5.29 -17.37
C HIS A 5 17.94 3.92 -16.70
N LEU A 6 18.76 3.71 -15.65
CA LEU A 6 18.72 2.50 -14.85
C LEU A 6 17.34 2.32 -14.20
N LYS A 7 16.79 3.39 -13.60
CA LYS A 7 15.44 3.37 -13.00
C LYS A 7 14.36 2.98 -14.02
N LEU A 8 14.44 3.53 -15.24
CA LEU A 8 13.48 3.20 -16.32
C LEU A 8 13.57 1.73 -16.74
N LEU A 9 14.77 1.19 -16.95
CA LEU A 9 14.98 -0.20 -17.36
C LEU A 9 14.53 -1.18 -16.25
N ILE A 10 14.81 -0.90 -15.00
CA ILE A 10 14.31 -1.68 -13.85
C ILE A 10 12.78 -1.67 -13.83
N THR A 11 12.14 -0.51 -14.01
CA THR A 11 10.67 -0.42 -14.03
C THR A 11 10.05 -1.24 -15.16
N ILE A 12 10.66 -1.24 -16.36
CA ILE A 12 10.18 -2.05 -17.49
C ILE A 12 10.29 -3.54 -17.18
N SER A 13 11.39 -3.99 -16.56
CA SER A 13 11.56 -5.39 -16.18
C SER A 13 10.50 -5.85 -15.20
N GLN A 14 10.14 -5.00 -14.25
CA GLN A 14 9.10 -5.26 -13.24
C GLN A 14 7.68 -5.29 -13.86
N CYS A 15 7.40 -4.38 -14.80
CA CYS A 15 6.10 -4.31 -15.46
C CYS A 15 5.89 -5.41 -16.52
N GLY A 16 6.95 -6.02 -17.04
CA GLY A 16 6.90 -7.00 -18.13
C GLY A 16 6.36 -6.45 -19.46
N SER A 17 6.10 -5.14 -19.55
CA SER A 17 5.53 -4.46 -20.71
C SER A 17 5.96 -2.99 -20.76
N ILE A 18 6.39 -2.55 -21.94
CA ILE A 18 6.74 -1.11 -22.17
C ILE A 18 5.50 -0.23 -22.00
N ASN A 19 4.34 -0.70 -22.45
CA ASN A 19 3.09 0.05 -22.31
C ASN A 19 2.71 0.24 -20.81
N SER A 20 2.72 -0.83 -20.03
CA SER A 20 2.45 -0.75 -18.58
C SER A 20 3.49 0.12 -17.87
N ALA A 21 4.78 0.01 -18.25
CA ALA A 21 5.83 0.83 -17.70
C ALA A 21 5.68 2.31 -18.08
N SER A 22 5.25 2.62 -19.31
CA SER A 22 5.04 4.00 -19.77
C SER A 22 3.90 4.68 -18.99
N GLN A 23 2.79 3.97 -18.76
CA GLN A 23 1.70 4.45 -17.92
C GLN A 23 2.16 4.69 -16.49
N ARG A 24 2.94 3.75 -15.94
CA ARG A 24 3.46 3.83 -14.58
C ARG A 24 4.45 4.98 -14.40
N LEU A 25 5.24 5.28 -15.41
CA LEU A 25 6.26 6.34 -15.38
C LEU A 25 5.74 7.71 -15.86
N TYR A 26 4.48 7.78 -16.30
CA TYR A 26 3.88 8.98 -16.91
C TYR A 26 4.71 9.52 -18.11
N ILE A 27 5.28 8.61 -18.89
CA ILE A 27 6.08 8.91 -20.08
C ILE A 27 5.35 8.30 -21.28
N SER A 28 5.37 8.97 -22.44
CA SER A 28 4.81 8.39 -23.65
C SER A 28 5.51 7.09 -24.04
N GLN A 29 4.77 6.09 -24.49
CA GLN A 29 5.34 4.80 -24.91
C GLN A 29 6.43 4.94 -25.98
N PRO A 30 6.30 5.80 -27.02
CA PRO A 30 7.39 6.04 -27.98
C PRO A 30 8.66 6.59 -27.32
N SER A 31 8.52 7.53 -26.37
CA SER A 31 9.67 8.10 -25.66
C SER A 31 10.40 7.05 -24.83
N LEU A 32 9.64 6.24 -24.09
CA LEU A 32 10.22 5.16 -23.28
C LEU A 32 10.92 4.12 -24.15
N TYR A 33 10.30 3.73 -25.27
CA TYR A 33 10.90 2.81 -26.23
C TYR A 33 12.21 3.32 -26.83
N ASN A 34 12.25 4.59 -27.22
CA ASN A 34 13.47 5.21 -27.75
C ASN A 34 14.59 5.26 -26.70
N THR A 35 14.23 5.51 -25.43
CA THR A 35 15.19 5.48 -24.33
C THR A 35 15.77 4.07 -24.13
N VAL A 36 14.95 3.02 -24.14
CA VAL A 36 15.40 1.61 -24.06
C VAL A 36 16.37 1.32 -25.20
N LYS A 37 15.98 1.64 -26.45
CA LYS A 37 16.81 1.38 -27.63
C LYS A 37 18.17 2.07 -27.56
N ARG A 38 18.20 3.32 -27.08
CA ARG A 38 19.45 4.06 -26.88
C ARG A 38 20.32 3.42 -25.79
N CYS A 39 19.72 2.99 -24.67
CA CYS A 39 20.47 2.32 -23.61
C CYS A 39 21.07 0.99 -24.10
N GLU A 40 20.30 0.19 -24.84
CA GLU A 40 20.78 -1.07 -25.41
C GLU A 40 21.91 -0.86 -26.45
N GLN A 41 21.83 0.21 -27.22
CA GLN A 41 22.94 0.63 -28.14
C GLN A 41 24.21 1.02 -27.37
N GLU A 42 24.08 1.79 -26.29
CA GLU A 42 25.23 2.14 -25.43
C GLU A 42 25.83 0.91 -24.74
N LEU A 43 25.01 -0.06 -24.35
CA LEU A 43 25.45 -1.30 -23.72
C LEU A 43 26.06 -2.31 -24.70
N GLY A 44 25.73 -2.21 -25.98
CA GLY A 44 26.15 -3.15 -27.03
C GLY A 44 25.43 -4.51 -26.99
N PHE A 45 24.37 -4.65 -26.21
CA PHE A 45 23.53 -5.85 -26.14
C PHE A 45 22.08 -5.49 -25.80
N PRO A 46 21.10 -6.32 -26.21
CA PRO A 46 19.71 -6.14 -25.84
C PRO A 46 19.49 -6.55 -24.38
N VAL A 47 18.80 -5.69 -23.63
CA VAL A 47 18.35 -5.97 -22.26
C VAL A 47 17.02 -6.74 -22.28
N PHE A 48 16.16 -6.43 -23.27
CA PHE A 48 14.83 -7.01 -23.39
C PHE A 48 14.64 -7.76 -24.70
N ILE A 49 13.84 -8.84 -24.65
CA ILE A 49 13.29 -9.55 -25.81
C ILE A 49 11.78 -9.29 -25.87
N ARG A 50 11.26 -9.00 -27.06
CA ARG A 50 9.83 -8.87 -27.30
C ARG A 50 9.16 -10.26 -27.33
N THR A 51 8.01 -10.36 -26.71
CA THR A 51 7.16 -11.54 -26.72
C THR A 51 5.73 -11.14 -27.09
N SER A 52 4.87 -12.08 -27.41
CA SER A 52 3.45 -11.85 -27.67
C SER A 52 2.70 -11.27 -26.44
N LYS A 53 3.26 -11.42 -25.23
CA LYS A 53 2.68 -10.95 -23.96
C LYS A 53 3.39 -9.73 -23.36
N GLY A 54 4.35 -9.12 -24.08
CA GLY A 54 5.10 -7.97 -23.59
C GLY A 54 6.61 -8.10 -23.81
N VAL A 55 7.42 -7.85 -22.78
CA VAL A 55 8.87 -7.96 -22.83
C VAL A 55 9.38 -8.89 -21.74
N LYS A 56 10.46 -9.64 -22.04
CA LYS A 56 11.22 -10.46 -21.08
C LYS A 56 12.68 -10.02 -21.09
N LEU A 57 13.40 -10.26 -20.03
CA LEU A 57 14.83 -10.03 -19.96
C LEU A 57 15.61 -11.05 -20.82
N THR A 58 16.72 -10.64 -21.41
CA THR A 58 17.75 -11.53 -21.93
C THR A 58 18.61 -12.04 -20.77
N GLU A 59 19.42 -13.09 -20.95
CA GLU A 59 20.37 -13.54 -19.92
C GLU A 59 21.34 -12.41 -19.49
N LYS A 60 21.84 -11.61 -20.44
CA LYS A 60 22.65 -10.43 -20.15
C LYS A 60 21.80 -9.33 -19.48
N GLY A 61 20.52 -9.23 -19.84
CA GLY A 61 19.56 -8.30 -19.25
C GLY A 61 19.30 -8.59 -17.78
N GLU A 62 19.17 -9.84 -17.39
CA GLU A 62 18.99 -10.24 -15.98
C GLU A 62 20.18 -9.79 -15.12
N LYS A 63 21.40 -10.11 -15.57
CA LYS A 63 22.64 -9.68 -14.90
C LYS A 63 22.77 -8.16 -14.86
N PHE A 64 22.39 -7.49 -15.94
CA PHE A 64 22.38 -6.01 -16.00
C PHE A 64 21.39 -5.40 -15.00
N ILE A 65 20.16 -5.92 -14.92
CA ILE A 65 19.14 -5.40 -13.98
C ILE A 65 19.59 -5.59 -12.54
N GLU A 66 20.19 -6.73 -12.19
CA GLU A 66 20.75 -6.97 -10.86
C GLU A 66 21.83 -5.92 -10.52
N ILE A 67 22.78 -5.70 -11.41
CA ILE A 67 23.82 -4.68 -11.21
C ILE A 67 23.21 -3.27 -11.14
N ALA A 68 22.23 -2.97 -11.99
CA ALA A 68 21.55 -1.68 -11.98
C ALA A 68 20.82 -1.41 -10.66
N GLN A 69 20.19 -2.42 -10.07
CA GLN A 69 19.56 -2.33 -8.75
C GLN A 69 20.59 -2.03 -7.66
N ASN A 70 21.74 -2.69 -7.68
CA ASN A 70 22.83 -2.43 -6.74
C ASN A 70 23.37 -0.99 -6.88
N ILE A 71 23.57 -0.50 -8.11
CA ILE A 71 24.01 0.89 -8.36
C ILE A 71 22.99 1.88 -7.80
N ILE A 72 21.69 1.64 -8.01
CA ILE A 72 20.65 2.52 -7.46
C ILE A 72 20.64 2.50 -5.93
N ALA A 73 20.89 1.33 -5.31
CA ALA A 73 20.99 1.22 -3.85
C ALA A 73 22.18 2.01 -3.30
N GLU A 74 23.37 1.90 -3.94
CA GLU A 74 24.55 2.68 -3.54
C GLU A 74 24.37 4.19 -3.78
N TYR A 75 23.77 4.57 -4.92
CA TYR A 75 23.47 5.97 -5.21
C TYR A 75 22.56 6.60 -4.14
N LYS A 76 21.59 5.88 -3.64
CA LYS A 76 20.74 6.33 -2.52
C LYS A 76 21.53 6.57 -1.23
N LYS A 77 22.55 5.74 -0.94
CA LYS A 77 23.42 5.97 0.21
C LYS A 77 24.17 7.31 0.06
N ILE A 78 24.57 7.66 -1.17
CA ILE A 78 25.20 8.96 -1.45
C ILE A 78 24.18 10.10 -1.27
N GLU A 79 22.95 9.94 -1.76
CA GLU A 79 21.88 10.92 -1.53
C GLU A 79 21.62 11.12 -0.03
N ALA A 80 21.62 10.02 0.76
CA ALA A 80 21.45 10.07 2.21
C ALA A 80 22.61 10.77 2.95
N LEU A 81 23.81 10.82 2.39
CA LEU A 81 24.94 11.59 2.96
C LEU A 81 24.75 13.10 2.85
N SER A 82 24.02 13.56 1.82
CA SER A 82 23.72 14.97 1.58
C SER A 82 22.48 15.46 2.32
N ASP A 83 21.66 14.54 2.84
CA ASP A 83 20.36 14.84 3.45
C ASP A 83 20.53 15.13 4.94
N THR A 84 20.86 16.40 5.26
CA THR A 84 20.79 16.94 6.63
C THR A 84 19.33 17.11 7.10
N ASN A 85 18.36 16.90 6.24
CA ASN A 85 16.94 17.01 6.54
C ASN A 85 16.40 15.64 7.01
N LYS A 86 15.72 15.64 8.15
CA LYS A 86 14.98 14.52 8.73
C LYS A 86 13.74 14.16 7.91
N THR A 87 13.93 13.87 6.60
CA THR A 87 12.81 13.66 5.66
C THR A 87 12.51 12.17 5.49
N VAL A 88 11.26 11.79 5.73
CA VAL A 88 10.77 10.42 5.51
C VAL A 88 9.76 10.40 4.36
N SER A 89 9.96 9.51 3.41
CA SER A 89 9.06 9.31 2.27
C SER A 89 8.14 8.11 2.52
N ILE A 90 6.84 8.35 2.64
CA ILE A 90 5.87 7.32 3.00
C ILE A 90 4.65 7.33 2.06
N SER A 91 4.24 6.12 1.62
CA SER A 91 2.96 5.88 0.94
C SER A 91 2.07 5.04 1.85
N PHE A 92 0.81 5.40 2.00
CA PHE A 92 -0.07 4.69 2.93
C PHE A 92 -1.53 4.70 2.48
N ILE A 93 -2.28 3.69 2.94
CA ILE A 93 -3.73 3.70 2.79
C ILE A 93 -4.33 4.66 3.83
N TYR A 94 -5.44 5.29 3.46
CA TYR A 94 -6.11 6.19 4.40
C TYR A 94 -6.67 5.42 5.60
N LEU A 95 -5.91 5.50 6.67
CA LEU A 95 -6.31 5.12 8.01
C LEU A 95 -6.14 6.37 8.87
N SER A 96 -7.25 6.91 9.41
CA SER A 96 -7.22 8.18 10.14
C SER A 96 -6.17 8.20 11.25
N TYR A 97 -6.01 7.09 11.95
CA TYR A 97 -5.03 6.95 13.03
C TYR A 97 -3.57 6.99 12.55
N ILE A 98 -3.28 6.50 11.34
CA ILE A 98 -1.94 6.63 10.74
C ILE A 98 -1.68 8.10 10.41
N LEU A 99 -2.67 8.77 9.81
CA LEU A 99 -2.56 10.17 9.47
C LEU A 99 -2.35 11.06 10.70
N GLU A 100 -3.14 10.85 11.76
CA GLU A 100 -2.98 11.55 13.03
C GLU A 100 -1.60 11.33 13.67
N ALA A 101 -1.10 10.10 13.63
CA ALA A 101 0.22 9.78 14.15
C ALA A 101 1.34 10.41 13.30
N LEU A 102 1.20 10.47 11.98
CA LEU A 102 2.15 11.14 11.09
C LEU A 102 2.22 12.65 11.35
N PHE A 103 1.09 13.32 11.57
CA PHE A 103 1.09 14.75 11.95
C PHE A 103 1.79 14.98 13.29
N LYS A 104 1.52 14.13 14.31
CA LYS A 104 2.21 14.23 15.60
C LYS A 104 3.72 13.97 15.47
N PHE A 105 4.13 13.07 14.58
CA PHE A 105 5.52 12.83 14.27
C PHE A 105 6.18 14.05 13.64
N GLN A 106 5.47 14.73 12.73
CA GLN A 106 5.94 15.98 12.13
C GLN A 106 6.10 17.11 13.16
N GLU A 107 5.23 17.19 14.16
CA GLU A 107 5.34 18.17 15.27
C GLU A 107 6.63 17.99 16.08
N GLN A 108 7.28 16.81 16.05
CA GLN A 108 8.57 16.57 16.68
C GLN A 108 9.77 17.04 15.83
N GLY A 109 9.53 17.76 14.73
CA GLY A 109 10.55 18.35 13.87
C GLY A 109 11.05 17.42 12.75
N PHE A 110 10.35 16.33 12.48
CA PHE A 110 10.60 15.51 11.30
C PHE A 110 9.87 16.08 10.09
N LEU A 111 10.55 16.06 8.93
CA LEU A 111 9.94 16.45 7.67
C LEU A 111 9.39 15.22 6.96
N LEU A 112 8.10 15.23 6.69
CA LEU A 112 7.52 14.32 5.71
C LEU A 112 7.81 14.90 4.33
N SER A 113 8.36 14.10 3.42
CA SER A 113 8.61 14.55 2.04
C SER A 113 7.29 14.84 1.33
N ASP A 114 7.36 15.57 0.19
CA ASP A 114 6.22 15.80 -0.71
C ASP A 114 5.54 14.51 -1.19
N MET A 115 6.12 13.36 -0.92
CA MET A 115 5.61 12.03 -1.22
C MET A 115 4.73 11.43 -0.11
N PHE A 116 4.07 12.30 0.67
CA PHE A 116 2.97 11.92 1.54
C PHE A 116 1.77 11.51 0.69
N ARG A 117 1.77 10.25 0.23
CA ARG A 117 0.78 9.78 -0.73
C ARG A 117 -0.25 8.89 -0.08
N ARG A 118 -1.50 9.34 -0.15
CA ARG A 118 -2.66 8.55 0.20
C ARG A 118 -3.17 7.77 -1.00
N THR A 119 -3.15 6.43 -0.95
CA THR A 119 -3.46 5.61 -2.12
C THR A 119 -4.07 4.25 -1.74
N ASP A 120 -4.25 3.34 -2.69
CA ASP A 120 -4.73 1.99 -2.46
C ASP A 120 -3.58 0.98 -2.26
N PRO A 121 -3.87 -0.26 -1.78
CA PRO A 121 -2.84 -1.24 -1.49
C PRO A 121 -1.92 -1.59 -2.66
N VAL A 122 -2.45 -1.66 -3.88
CA VAL A 122 -1.67 -1.97 -5.08
C VAL A 122 -0.72 -0.83 -5.43
N GLU A 123 -1.20 0.39 -5.32
CA GLU A 123 -0.41 1.59 -5.55
C GLU A 123 0.68 1.76 -4.48
N ILE A 124 0.44 1.40 -3.21
CA ILE A 124 1.45 1.44 -2.15
C ILE A 124 2.63 0.51 -2.50
N ILE A 125 2.34 -0.74 -2.87
CA ILE A 125 3.37 -1.68 -3.30
C ILE A 125 4.14 -1.11 -4.50
N ASN A 126 3.44 -0.55 -5.47
CA ASN A 126 4.04 0.09 -6.64
C ASN A 126 4.89 1.31 -6.27
N ASP A 127 4.46 2.14 -5.35
CA ASP A 127 5.22 3.31 -4.90
C ASP A 127 6.54 2.90 -4.26
N VAL A 128 6.56 1.82 -3.47
CA VAL A 128 7.80 1.29 -2.86
C VAL A 128 8.70 0.65 -3.93
N ILE A 129 8.15 -0.17 -4.83
CA ILE A 129 8.91 -0.77 -5.93
C ILE A 129 9.54 0.29 -6.84
N CYS A 130 8.75 1.33 -7.19
CA CYS A 130 9.20 2.45 -8.02
C CYS A 130 10.05 3.47 -7.27
N GLN A 131 10.27 3.26 -5.99
CA GLN A 131 11.03 4.17 -5.13
C GLN A 131 10.44 5.59 -5.07
N LYS A 132 9.15 5.73 -5.32
CA LYS A 132 8.40 6.96 -5.07
C LYS A 132 8.21 7.19 -3.57
N ALA A 133 8.04 6.11 -2.80
CA ALA A 133 8.10 6.10 -1.35
C ALA A 133 9.10 5.03 -0.89
N HIS A 134 9.82 5.27 0.18
CA HIS A 134 10.72 4.27 0.75
C HIS A 134 9.99 3.30 1.68
N ILE A 135 8.95 3.78 2.34
CA ILE A 135 8.08 2.97 3.20
C ILE A 135 6.66 3.00 2.64
N GLY A 136 6.02 1.83 2.58
CA GLY A 136 4.59 1.67 2.36
C GLY A 136 3.91 1.20 3.63
N VAL A 137 2.83 1.84 4.10
CA VAL A 137 2.04 1.37 5.24
C VAL A 137 0.65 0.97 4.77
N MET A 138 0.29 -0.29 5.00
CA MET A 138 -0.96 -0.84 4.50
C MET A 138 -1.57 -1.89 5.44
N PRO A 139 -2.91 -1.99 5.48
CA PRO A 139 -3.59 -3.07 6.15
C PRO A 139 -3.56 -4.36 5.31
N VAL A 140 -3.46 -5.48 5.99
CA VAL A 140 -3.53 -6.82 5.39
C VAL A 140 -4.43 -7.68 6.28
N TYR A 141 -5.50 -8.24 5.72
CA TYR A 141 -6.36 -9.13 6.49
C TYR A 141 -5.63 -10.42 6.84
N GLN A 142 -5.90 -10.96 8.03
CA GLN A 142 -5.20 -12.14 8.52
C GLN A 142 -5.39 -13.35 7.58
N GLY A 143 -6.57 -13.49 6.98
CA GLY A 143 -6.84 -14.53 5.98
C GLY A 143 -6.06 -14.36 4.66
N ASP A 144 -5.57 -13.16 4.36
CA ASP A 144 -4.81 -12.86 3.13
C ASP A 144 -3.29 -12.86 3.37
N PHE A 145 -2.85 -12.97 4.64
CA PHE A 145 -1.49 -12.65 5.05
C PHE A 145 -0.42 -13.53 4.38
N ASN A 146 -0.66 -14.83 4.24
CA ASN A 146 0.29 -15.73 3.59
C ASN A 146 0.51 -15.36 2.12
N GLY A 147 -0.58 -15.10 1.38
CA GLY A 147 -0.49 -14.65 -0.01
C GLY A 147 0.20 -13.29 -0.17
N PHE A 148 -0.04 -12.37 0.74
CA PHE A 148 0.66 -11.09 0.81
C PHE A 148 2.17 -11.27 1.05
N ALA A 149 2.56 -12.10 2.02
CA ALA A 149 3.97 -12.32 2.34
C ALA A 149 4.74 -12.93 1.15
N GLU A 150 4.11 -13.87 0.42
CA GLU A 150 4.67 -14.41 -0.82
C GLU A 150 4.76 -13.37 -1.93
N GLU A 151 3.72 -12.56 -2.11
CA GLU A 151 3.65 -11.54 -3.16
C GLU A 151 4.76 -10.49 -2.97
N ILE A 152 4.91 -9.91 -1.78
CA ILE A 152 5.92 -8.87 -1.55
C ILE A 152 7.35 -9.43 -1.68
N LYS A 153 7.59 -10.69 -1.32
CA LYS A 153 8.88 -11.36 -1.50
C LYS A 153 9.25 -11.49 -2.99
N GLN A 154 8.26 -11.76 -3.88
CA GLN A 154 8.50 -11.79 -5.33
C GLN A 154 8.93 -10.44 -5.90
N TYR A 155 8.59 -9.33 -5.23
CA TYR A 155 9.01 -7.97 -5.58
C TYR A 155 10.29 -7.51 -4.89
N ASN A 156 11.05 -8.42 -4.23
CA ASN A 156 12.21 -8.07 -3.42
C ASN A 156 11.89 -7.04 -2.33
N LEU A 157 10.69 -7.11 -1.76
CA LEU A 157 10.29 -6.33 -0.61
C LEU A 157 10.30 -7.19 0.65
N GLN A 158 10.41 -6.54 1.79
CA GLN A 158 10.22 -7.11 3.11
C GLN A 158 9.18 -6.31 3.88
N TYR A 159 8.67 -6.86 4.95
CA TYR A 159 7.68 -6.18 5.80
C TYR A 159 8.10 -6.17 7.27
N HIS A 160 7.64 -5.16 7.97
CA HIS A 160 7.66 -5.07 9.42
C HIS A 160 6.22 -4.98 9.94
N MET A 161 5.84 -5.86 10.87
CA MET A 161 4.52 -5.84 11.47
C MET A 161 4.41 -4.66 12.44
N LEU A 162 3.57 -3.68 12.10
CA LEU A 162 3.27 -2.56 12.99
C LEU A 162 2.22 -2.96 14.04
N PHE A 163 1.11 -3.51 13.58
CA PHE A 163 0.01 -3.95 14.45
C PHE A 163 -0.50 -5.31 13.96
N GLU A 164 -0.71 -6.22 14.90
CA GLU A 164 -1.14 -7.58 14.62
C GLU A 164 -2.56 -7.82 15.15
N ALA A 165 -3.35 -8.58 14.39
CA ALA A 165 -4.68 -9.06 14.76
C ALA A 165 -5.63 -7.96 15.26
N VAL A 166 -5.54 -6.74 14.67
CA VAL A 166 -6.42 -5.62 14.99
C VAL A 166 -7.86 -6.00 14.75
N GLN A 167 -8.71 -5.75 15.74
CA GLN A 167 -10.13 -6.06 15.68
C GLN A 167 -10.84 -5.21 14.63
N LEU A 168 -11.61 -5.86 13.76
CA LEU A 168 -12.49 -5.20 12.81
C LEU A 168 -13.91 -5.13 13.39
N TYR A 169 -14.58 -4.03 13.17
CA TYR A 169 -15.92 -3.74 13.64
C TYR A 169 -16.88 -3.52 12.47
N VAL A 170 -18.09 -4.06 12.62
CA VAL A 170 -19.25 -3.63 11.85
C VAL A 170 -19.70 -2.29 12.43
N ILE A 171 -19.82 -1.25 11.59
CA ILE A 171 -20.38 0.04 11.95
C ILE A 171 -21.76 0.21 11.32
N VAL A 172 -22.71 0.60 12.14
CA VAL A 172 -24.10 0.87 11.76
C VAL A 172 -24.65 2.09 12.50
N SER A 173 -25.74 2.67 12.03
CA SER A 173 -26.45 3.71 12.80
C SER A 173 -27.01 3.14 14.10
N GLN A 174 -27.28 4.00 15.09
CA GLN A 174 -27.86 3.59 16.37
C GLN A 174 -29.26 2.95 16.24
N THR A 175 -29.97 3.26 15.17
CA THR A 175 -31.34 2.75 14.90
C THR A 175 -31.35 1.56 13.96
N HIS A 176 -30.18 1.06 13.56
CA HIS A 176 -30.08 -0.13 12.72
C HIS A 176 -30.46 -1.40 13.48
N SER A 177 -31.07 -2.40 12.81
CA SER A 177 -31.48 -3.67 13.46
C SER A 177 -30.34 -4.43 14.15
N LEU A 178 -29.10 -4.22 13.72
CA LEU A 178 -27.91 -4.82 14.34
C LEU A 178 -27.39 -4.06 15.56
N ALA A 179 -27.83 -2.83 15.83
CA ALA A 179 -27.23 -1.93 16.82
C ALA A 179 -27.15 -2.49 18.25
N GLY A 180 -28.07 -3.40 18.61
CA GLY A 180 -28.10 -4.04 19.94
C GLY A 180 -27.21 -5.28 20.10
N LYS A 181 -26.49 -5.71 19.06
CA LYS A 181 -25.65 -6.91 19.13
C LYS A 181 -24.32 -6.64 19.85
N LYS A 182 -23.89 -7.62 20.67
CA LYS A 182 -22.60 -7.57 21.37
C LYS A 182 -21.42 -7.99 20.48
N SER A 183 -21.69 -8.85 19.51
CA SER A 183 -20.74 -9.32 18.49
C SER A 183 -21.51 -9.87 17.29
N ILE A 184 -20.85 -10.02 16.15
CA ILE A 184 -21.47 -10.46 14.90
C ILE A 184 -20.47 -11.25 14.06
N SER A 185 -20.96 -12.26 13.30
CA SER A 185 -20.17 -12.87 12.23
C SER A 185 -20.28 -12.05 10.94
N ILE A 186 -19.28 -12.19 10.06
CA ILE A 186 -19.31 -11.51 8.76
C ILE A 186 -20.50 -12.01 7.90
N SER A 187 -20.80 -13.30 7.96
CA SER A 187 -21.93 -13.88 7.22
C SER A 187 -23.28 -13.25 7.63
N GLU A 188 -23.48 -13.00 8.91
CA GLU A 188 -24.68 -12.36 9.43
C GLU A 188 -24.71 -10.86 9.05
N ALA A 189 -23.59 -10.16 9.11
CA ALA A 189 -23.52 -8.76 8.68
C ALA A 189 -23.85 -8.60 7.19
N LEU A 190 -23.48 -9.58 6.36
CA LEU A 190 -23.72 -9.59 4.93
C LEU A 190 -25.18 -9.85 4.52
N GLU A 191 -26.08 -10.11 5.45
CA GLU A 191 -27.52 -10.05 5.16
C GLU A 191 -27.98 -8.63 4.84
N TYR A 192 -27.17 -7.61 5.20
CA TYR A 192 -27.39 -6.20 4.94
C TYR A 192 -26.45 -5.66 3.85
N PRO A 193 -26.83 -4.57 3.15
CA PRO A 193 -25.97 -3.95 2.14
C PRO A 193 -24.69 -3.38 2.76
N LEU A 194 -23.54 -3.79 2.21
CA LEU A 194 -22.24 -3.25 2.59
C LEU A 194 -21.94 -1.92 1.88
N THR A 195 -21.41 -0.95 2.59
CA THR A 195 -20.86 0.31 2.03
C THR A 195 -19.39 0.42 2.37
N TYR A 196 -18.57 0.84 1.41
CA TYR A 196 -17.11 0.98 1.59
C TYR A 196 -16.56 2.12 0.74
N TYR A 197 -15.38 2.64 1.10
CA TYR A 197 -14.71 3.74 0.37
C TYR A 197 -13.24 3.45 0.01
N THR A 198 -12.70 2.30 0.39
CA THR A 198 -11.33 1.90 0.09
C THR A 198 -11.30 0.85 -1.02
N ALA A 199 -10.20 0.77 -1.76
CA ALA A 199 -10.00 -0.31 -2.71
C ALA A 199 -9.76 -1.64 -1.99
N VAL A 200 -10.34 -2.72 -2.50
CA VAL A 200 -10.12 -4.08 -2.00
C VAL A 200 -9.22 -4.81 -2.98
N PRO A 201 -8.14 -5.42 -2.52
CA PRO A 201 -7.26 -6.21 -3.38
C PRO A 201 -8.01 -7.30 -4.14
N LYS A 202 -7.64 -7.56 -5.39
CA LYS A 202 -8.31 -8.55 -6.26
C LYS A 202 -8.31 -9.97 -5.68
N LYS A 203 -7.33 -10.32 -4.86
CA LYS A 203 -7.15 -11.64 -4.23
C LYS A 203 -7.43 -11.61 -2.72
N SER A 204 -8.26 -10.71 -2.22
CA SER A 204 -8.58 -10.63 -0.80
C SER A 204 -9.69 -11.60 -0.42
N VAL A 205 -9.67 -12.11 0.84
CA VAL A 205 -10.79 -12.85 1.46
C VAL A 205 -12.10 -12.06 1.37
N PHE A 206 -12.03 -10.74 1.30
CA PHE A 206 -13.19 -9.88 1.07
C PHE A 206 -13.68 -9.86 -0.38
N ARG A 207 -12.91 -10.32 -1.35
CA ARG A 207 -13.26 -10.18 -2.77
C ARG A 207 -14.60 -10.84 -3.09
N ASN A 208 -14.80 -12.07 -2.63
CA ASN A 208 -16.05 -12.79 -2.84
C ASN A 208 -17.25 -12.08 -2.20
N ILE A 209 -17.04 -11.40 -1.08
CA ILE A 209 -18.04 -10.61 -0.38
C ILE A 209 -18.45 -9.40 -1.22
N TYR A 210 -17.47 -8.66 -1.75
CA TYR A 210 -17.73 -7.48 -2.58
C TYR A 210 -18.37 -7.85 -3.92
N ASP A 211 -17.96 -8.96 -4.54
CA ASP A 211 -18.49 -9.37 -5.83
C ASP A 211 -19.91 -9.96 -5.73
N SER A 212 -20.27 -10.61 -4.60
CA SER A 212 -21.55 -11.33 -4.43
C SER A 212 -22.75 -10.44 -4.09
N LYS A 213 -22.55 -9.32 -3.39
CA LYS A 213 -23.62 -8.51 -2.79
C LYS A 213 -23.78 -7.10 -3.41
N ARG A 214 -23.06 -6.76 -4.49
CA ARG A 214 -23.06 -5.43 -5.14
C ARG A 214 -22.94 -4.30 -4.09
N PRO A 215 -21.88 -4.23 -3.34
CA PRO A 215 -21.74 -3.25 -2.28
C PRO A 215 -21.69 -1.83 -2.85
N LEU A 216 -22.18 -0.86 -2.06
CA LEU A 216 -22.14 0.55 -2.43
C LEU A 216 -20.73 1.10 -2.17
N LYS A 217 -20.04 1.52 -3.24
CA LYS A 217 -18.77 2.24 -3.12
C LYS A 217 -19.03 3.74 -3.04
N VAL A 218 -18.47 4.38 -2.02
CA VAL A 218 -18.48 5.84 -1.83
C VAL A 218 -17.07 6.40 -1.96
N GLN A 219 -16.91 7.72 -2.09
CA GLN A 219 -15.63 8.36 -2.37
C GLN A 219 -14.77 8.55 -1.12
N ASN A 220 -15.42 8.79 0.04
CA ASN A 220 -14.74 9.15 1.28
C ASN A 220 -15.55 8.74 2.53
N ARG A 221 -14.99 9.02 3.70
CA ARG A 221 -15.58 8.67 4.99
C ARG A 221 -16.83 9.48 5.31
N ASP A 222 -16.93 10.70 4.85
CA ASP A 222 -18.11 11.56 5.12
C ASP A 222 -19.33 11.02 4.36
N GLU A 223 -19.16 10.67 3.09
CA GLU A 223 -20.20 9.98 2.31
C GLU A 223 -20.59 8.64 2.92
N LEU A 224 -19.60 7.88 3.45
CA LEU A 224 -19.87 6.63 4.17
C LEU A 224 -20.83 6.88 5.33
N PHE A 225 -20.53 7.85 6.18
CA PHE A 225 -21.37 8.16 7.34
C PHE A 225 -22.77 8.65 6.93
N LEU A 226 -22.89 9.42 5.85
CA LEU A 226 -24.19 9.81 5.29
C LEU A 226 -25.03 8.59 4.88
N VAL A 227 -24.42 7.63 4.20
CA VAL A 227 -25.11 6.40 3.79
C VAL A 227 -25.53 5.57 5.02
N LEU A 228 -24.65 5.45 6.02
CA LEU A 228 -24.95 4.67 7.22
C LEU A 228 -26.12 5.25 8.04
N LYS A 229 -26.35 6.56 7.99
CA LYS A 229 -27.54 7.19 8.63
C LYS A 229 -28.87 6.70 8.08
N ASN A 230 -28.90 6.08 6.89
CA ASN A 230 -30.14 5.51 6.30
C ASN A 230 -30.61 4.21 6.94
N ASN A 231 -29.97 3.71 7.99
CA ASN A 231 -30.35 2.51 8.77
C ASN A 231 -30.42 1.19 7.98
N LYS A 232 -29.97 1.14 6.73
CA LYS A 232 -30.02 -0.05 5.87
C LYS A 232 -28.66 -0.64 5.58
N HIS A 233 -27.63 0.12 5.75
CA HIS A 233 -26.27 -0.22 5.35
C HIS A 233 -25.36 -0.42 6.55
N PHE A 234 -24.35 -1.27 6.39
CA PHE A 234 -23.24 -1.38 7.32
C PHE A 234 -21.91 -1.10 6.61
N SER A 235 -20.88 -0.87 7.39
CA SER A 235 -19.50 -0.81 6.90
C SER A 235 -18.54 -1.50 7.88
N LEU A 236 -17.29 -1.63 7.49
CA LEU A 236 -16.23 -2.29 8.25
C LEU A 236 -15.12 -1.28 8.54
N LEU A 237 -14.79 -1.11 9.80
CA LEU A 237 -13.74 -0.20 10.26
C LEU A 237 -12.94 -0.81 11.41
N THR A 238 -11.69 -0.38 11.54
CA THR A 238 -10.90 -0.54 12.77
C THR A 238 -11.11 0.67 13.68
N LEU A 239 -10.99 0.47 14.97
CA LEU A 239 -11.20 1.51 15.97
C LEU A 239 -9.96 1.75 16.80
N THR A 240 -9.67 3.03 17.02
CA THR A 240 -8.78 3.49 18.07
C THR A 240 -9.57 4.19 19.18
N SER A 241 -8.96 4.40 20.32
CA SER A 241 -9.60 5.05 21.47
C SER A 241 -10.28 6.40 21.14
N ASN A 242 -9.76 7.12 20.14
CA ASN A 242 -10.23 8.45 19.74
C ASN A 242 -11.12 8.46 18.48
N SER A 243 -11.40 7.29 17.87
CA SER A 243 -12.05 7.24 16.56
C SER A 243 -13.56 6.99 16.57
N LYS A 244 -14.16 6.79 17.74
CA LYS A 244 -15.61 6.55 17.88
C LYS A 244 -16.43 7.80 17.62
N ASN A 245 -17.38 7.70 16.70
CA ASN A 245 -18.43 8.70 16.52
C ASN A 245 -19.69 8.24 17.27
N PRO A 246 -20.22 9.02 18.20
CA PRO A 246 -21.36 8.64 19.05
C PRO A 246 -22.67 8.42 18.28
N GLU A 247 -22.78 8.84 17.03
CA GLU A 247 -23.96 8.62 16.20
C GLU A 247 -24.06 7.16 15.68
N PHE A 248 -23.02 6.33 15.89
CA PHE A 248 -22.95 4.98 15.34
C PHE A 248 -22.69 3.94 16.44
N CYS A 249 -23.13 2.71 16.17
CA CYS A 249 -22.79 1.53 16.92
C CYS A 249 -21.65 0.76 16.25
N TYR A 250 -20.76 0.19 17.07
CA TYR A 250 -19.60 -0.55 16.65
C TYR A 250 -19.65 -1.96 17.22
N ILE A 251 -19.80 -2.96 16.38
CA ILE A 251 -20.03 -4.34 16.76
C ILE A 251 -18.81 -5.16 16.33
N PRO A 252 -18.08 -5.79 17.27
CA PRO A 252 -16.89 -6.56 16.93
C PRO A 252 -17.24 -7.79 16.09
N ILE A 253 -16.44 -8.05 15.05
CA ILE A 253 -16.55 -9.25 14.22
C ILE A 253 -15.88 -10.42 14.93
N THR A 254 -16.55 -11.59 14.94
CA THR A 254 -16.03 -12.80 15.58
C THR A 254 -15.07 -13.61 14.72
N ASP A 255 -15.10 -13.42 13.42
CA ASP A 255 -14.33 -14.20 12.45
C ASP A 255 -12.85 -13.77 12.43
N ASN A 256 -11.94 -14.64 12.86
CA ASN A 256 -10.52 -14.34 12.95
C ASN A 256 -9.86 -14.02 11.59
N ALA A 257 -10.33 -14.62 10.49
CA ALA A 257 -9.82 -14.35 9.16
C ALA A 257 -9.95 -12.86 8.75
N PHE A 258 -10.86 -12.13 9.37
CA PHE A 258 -11.14 -10.72 9.14
C PHE A 258 -10.45 -9.78 10.13
N LYS A 259 -9.66 -10.29 11.07
CA LYS A 259 -8.74 -9.43 11.80
C LYS A 259 -7.73 -8.84 10.86
N MET A 260 -7.25 -7.66 11.17
CA MET A 260 -6.39 -6.89 10.28
C MET A 260 -5.01 -6.72 10.87
N ASN A 261 -4.00 -7.06 10.09
CA ASN A 261 -2.62 -6.68 10.38
C ASN A 261 -2.31 -5.35 9.68
N VAL A 262 -1.49 -4.49 10.28
CA VAL A 262 -0.96 -3.30 9.62
C VAL A 262 0.53 -3.50 9.46
N CYS A 263 0.98 -3.50 8.21
CA CYS A 263 2.36 -3.77 7.83
C CYS A 263 3.02 -2.52 7.24
N ALA A 264 4.27 -2.29 7.61
CA ALA A 264 5.17 -1.43 6.85
C ALA A 264 5.95 -2.30 5.87
N ILE A 265 5.96 -1.95 4.58
CA ILE A 265 6.73 -2.62 3.54
C ILE A 265 7.84 -1.71 3.04
N PHE A 266 8.99 -2.29 2.71
CA PHE A 266 10.16 -1.56 2.21
C PHE A 266 11.09 -2.49 1.42
N PRO A 267 12.05 -1.97 0.60
CA PRO A 267 12.93 -2.81 -0.20
C PRO A 267 13.83 -3.70 0.66
N SER A 268 13.97 -4.97 0.30
CA SER A 268 14.87 -5.91 1.01
C SER A 268 16.34 -5.57 0.86
N SER A 269 16.71 -4.85 -0.20
CA SER A 269 18.08 -4.45 -0.53
C SER A 269 18.58 -3.22 0.22
N THR A 270 17.70 -2.50 0.94
CA THR A 270 18.05 -1.24 1.59
C THR A 270 17.66 -1.28 3.07
N ALA A 271 18.62 -1.00 3.95
CA ALA A 271 18.32 -0.81 5.37
C ALA A 271 17.49 0.47 5.56
N LEU A 272 16.58 0.44 6.52
CA LEU A 272 15.85 1.63 6.94
C LEU A 272 16.82 2.63 7.57
N SER A 273 16.65 3.91 7.27
CA SER A 273 17.36 5.00 7.92
C SER A 273 16.93 5.11 9.39
N LYS A 274 17.71 5.83 10.19
CA LYS A 274 17.38 6.08 11.59
C LYS A 274 16.00 6.75 11.74
N GLN A 275 15.70 7.73 10.90
CA GLN A 275 14.42 8.46 10.89
C GLN A 275 13.23 7.55 10.53
N GLU A 276 13.43 6.61 9.61
CA GLU A 276 12.39 5.65 9.23
C GLU A 276 12.11 4.65 10.35
N ILE A 277 13.13 4.19 11.04
CA ILE A 277 12.99 3.34 12.24
C ILE A 277 12.24 4.13 13.33
N GLU A 278 12.66 5.36 13.60
CA GLU A 278 12.00 6.24 14.58
C GLU A 278 10.52 6.46 14.22
N LEU A 279 10.18 6.63 12.92
CA LEU A 279 8.79 6.72 12.47
C LEU A 279 8.00 5.45 12.77
N LEU A 280 8.54 4.27 12.42
CA LEU A 280 7.82 3.01 12.65
C LEU A 280 7.60 2.73 14.14
N GLU A 281 8.59 3.03 14.99
CA GLU A 281 8.45 2.94 16.44
C GLU A 281 7.44 3.96 16.97
N PHE A 282 7.47 5.19 16.47
CA PHE A 282 6.51 6.22 16.83
C PHE A 282 5.07 5.81 16.49
N LEU A 283 4.84 5.25 15.29
CA LEU A 283 3.54 4.73 14.89
C LEU A 283 3.04 3.65 15.87
N LYS A 284 3.90 2.70 16.24
CA LYS A 284 3.57 1.64 17.21
C LYS A 284 3.19 2.20 18.59
N ASN A 285 3.90 3.21 19.05
CA ASN A 285 3.73 3.76 20.39
C ASN A 285 2.57 4.77 20.48
N THR A 286 2.13 5.33 19.36
CA THR A 286 1.10 6.39 19.33
C THR A 286 -0.29 5.86 19.01
N VAL A 287 -0.37 4.79 18.23
CA VAL A 287 -1.66 4.22 17.81
C VAL A 287 -2.07 3.11 18.75
N HIS A 288 -3.20 3.28 19.44
CA HIS A 288 -3.78 2.28 20.34
C HIS A 288 -5.15 1.85 19.84
N PHE A 289 -5.25 0.57 19.47
CA PHE A 289 -6.53 -0.05 19.09
C PHE A 289 -7.32 -0.46 20.33
N ILE A 290 -8.67 -0.53 20.17
CA ILE A 290 -9.62 -0.97 21.20
C ILE A 290 -9.90 -2.45 20.99
#